data_18a5a57d7d0179f7318eeb0d2568ea1b
#
_entry.id   18a5a57d7d0179f7318eeb0d2568ea1b
#
_cell.length_a   1.000
_cell.length_b   1.000
_cell.length_c   1.000
_cell.angle_alpha   90.00
_cell.angle_beta   90.00
_cell.angle_gamma   90.00
#
_symmetry.space_group_name_H-M   'P 1'
#
loop_
_entity.id
_entity.type
_entity.pdbx_description
1 polymer ?
#
loop_
_entity_poly.entity_id
_entity_poly.type
_entity_poly.pdbx_seq_one_letter_code
_entity_poly.pdbx_strand_id
1 'polypeptide(L)'
;MDNDLRHDDPPPAYTEIDGRVTIDLDSKIARSFAKLVPDPPAYSPSSMWKDTPSHQTPWKIRLNVVIQVVGSRGDVQPFIALGQELQSYGHRVRIATHDCFASFVGESNLEYFPIGGDPHDLMAYMVKNPGLIPSMDSLLSGDIQRKRTMVEEMLKGCWKSCIETAPGDERPFVADAIIANPPSFAHIHCAQALGIPLHMMFTMPWSSTRAFPHPLANLNGAQLDPGAMNFISYKVVEWMTWQGLGDVINAFRASLDLERIPSSVGPDLAETLKIPFTYCWSPSLVPKPADWPSHIDVCGFFFREPPSYSPPSDIENFINNGSKPIYIGFGSIVLEDATEMTKIIMGAIRMSGVRAIISRGWSKLGSDLAPHDIDSNNVLFIDDCPHEWLFQHVSVVVHHGGAGTTACGLRNACPTIIVPFFGE
;
A
#
# COMPACT_ATOMS: atom_id res chain seq x y z
N MET A 1 -46.99 -13.07 -7.15
CA MET A 1 -47.38 -11.92 -6.36
C MET A 1 -46.17 -11.54 -5.54
N ASP A 2 -45.45 -10.46 -5.72
CA ASP A 2 -45.36 -9.47 -6.80
C ASP A 2 -43.90 -9.05 -6.95
N ASN A 3 -43.50 -8.93 -8.19
CA ASN A 3 -42.33 -8.20 -8.63
C ASN A 3 -42.46 -6.73 -8.19
N ASP A 4 -41.55 -6.26 -7.36
CA ASP A 4 -41.24 -4.82 -7.26
C ASP A 4 -39.79 -4.63 -6.81
N LEU A 5 -38.85 -5.05 -7.66
CA LEU A 5 -37.50 -4.49 -7.69
C LEU A 5 -37.54 -3.29 -8.63
N ARG A 6 -38.01 -2.14 -8.14
CA ARG A 6 -37.83 -0.87 -8.86
C ARG A 6 -36.38 -0.45 -8.72
N HIS A 7 -35.70 -0.42 -9.83
CA HIS A 7 -34.40 0.16 -10.09
C HIS A 7 -34.45 1.71 -10.08
N ASP A 8 -34.77 2.35 -8.95
CA ASP A 8 -34.86 3.82 -8.89
C ASP A 8 -34.17 4.45 -7.66
N ASP A 9 -33.25 3.75 -7.02
CA ASP A 9 -32.35 4.43 -6.10
C ASP A 9 -31.12 4.88 -6.89
N PRO A 10 -30.82 6.19 -6.98
CA PRO A 10 -29.56 6.65 -7.59
C PRO A 10 -28.41 5.99 -6.86
N PRO A 11 -27.33 5.62 -7.58
CA PRO A 11 -26.14 5.12 -6.92
C PRO A 11 -25.66 6.13 -5.88
N PRO A 12 -25.07 5.71 -4.76
CA PRO A 12 -24.58 6.61 -3.73
C PRO A 12 -23.67 7.68 -4.34
N ALA A 13 -23.83 8.95 -3.92
CA ALA A 13 -23.07 10.07 -4.42
C ALA A 13 -21.57 9.82 -4.25
N TYR A 14 -20.82 9.97 -5.34
CA TYR A 14 -19.45 9.52 -5.48
C TYR A 14 -18.47 10.67 -5.44
N THR A 15 -17.36 10.45 -4.72
CA THR A 15 -16.08 11.15 -4.74
C THR A 15 -16.09 12.64 -4.39
N GLU A 16 -15.54 12.93 -3.23
CA GLU A 16 -14.93 14.21 -2.95
C GLU A 16 -13.48 14.22 -3.49
N ILE A 17 -12.91 15.42 -3.60
CA ILE A 17 -11.61 15.74 -4.23
C ILE A 17 -10.41 15.05 -3.53
N ASP A 18 -10.63 14.40 -2.37
CA ASP A 18 -9.59 13.83 -1.49
C ASP A 18 -9.28 12.34 -1.72
N GLY A 19 -9.91 11.75 -2.69
CA GLY A 19 -9.54 10.39 -3.05
C GLY A 19 -10.20 9.25 -2.33
N ARG A 20 -11.17 9.48 -1.48
CA ARG A 20 -11.85 8.45 -0.69
C ARG A 20 -13.22 8.13 -1.26
N VAL A 21 -13.67 6.88 -1.05
CA VAL A 21 -15.05 6.51 -1.34
C VAL A 21 -15.96 7.22 -0.35
N THR A 22 -16.86 8.05 -0.84
CA THR A 22 -17.93 8.61 -0.01
C THR A 22 -18.99 7.54 0.23
N ILE A 23 -19.13 7.12 1.48
CA ILE A 23 -20.13 6.14 1.90
C ILE A 23 -21.31 6.88 2.53
N ASP A 24 -22.45 6.83 1.87
CA ASP A 24 -23.72 7.23 2.47
C ASP A 24 -24.20 6.15 3.43
N LEU A 25 -24.07 6.43 4.72
CA LEU A 25 -24.44 5.53 5.80
C LEU A 25 -25.97 5.34 5.96
N ASP A 26 -26.76 6.21 5.34
CA ASP A 26 -28.21 6.06 5.28
C ASP A 26 -28.68 5.16 4.13
N SER A 27 -27.76 4.75 3.26
CA SER A 27 -28.05 3.81 2.18
C SER A 27 -28.52 2.45 2.68
N LYS A 28 -29.32 1.74 1.87
CA LYS A 28 -29.79 0.37 2.21
C LYS A 28 -28.61 -0.60 2.43
N ILE A 29 -27.52 -0.41 1.66
CA ILE A 29 -26.30 -1.24 1.74
C ILE A 29 -25.60 -1.01 3.07
N ALA A 30 -25.33 0.24 3.45
CA ALA A 30 -24.68 0.56 4.72
C ALA A 30 -25.53 0.08 5.93
N ARG A 31 -26.85 0.26 5.88
CA ARG A 31 -27.78 -0.25 6.91
C ARG A 31 -27.78 -1.79 7.01
N SER A 32 -27.56 -2.49 5.91
CA SER A 32 -27.41 -3.95 5.93
C SER A 32 -26.13 -4.37 6.62
N PHE A 33 -25.03 -3.68 6.33
CA PHE A 33 -23.74 -3.93 7.00
C PHE A 33 -23.74 -3.50 8.47
N ALA A 34 -24.51 -2.49 8.86
CA ALA A 34 -24.66 -2.09 10.26
C ALA A 34 -25.14 -3.23 11.16
N LYS A 35 -25.89 -4.20 10.61
CA LYS A 35 -26.34 -5.41 11.35
C LYS A 35 -25.21 -6.41 11.61
N LEU A 36 -24.09 -6.29 10.91
CA LEU A 36 -22.91 -7.14 11.05
C LEU A 36 -21.87 -6.55 12.02
N VAL A 37 -22.12 -5.33 12.53
CA VAL A 37 -21.20 -4.68 13.48
C VAL A 37 -21.18 -5.49 14.77
N PRO A 38 -20.03 -6.04 15.19
CA PRO A 38 -19.95 -6.77 16.46
C PRO A 38 -20.12 -5.81 17.63
N ASP A 39 -20.59 -6.35 18.75
CA ASP A 39 -20.64 -5.59 20.00
C ASP A 39 -19.24 -5.08 20.37
N PRO A 40 -19.12 -3.88 20.99
CA PRO A 40 -17.85 -3.39 21.46
C PRO A 40 -17.19 -4.44 22.36
N PRO A 41 -15.88 -4.76 22.14
CA PRO A 41 -15.19 -5.69 23.02
C PRO A 41 -15.23 -5.16 24.46
N ALA A 42 -15.49 -6.05 25.42
CA ALA A 42 -15.35 -5.70 26.83
C ALA A 42 -13.89 -5.26 27.05
N TYR A 43 -13.69 -4.08 27.65
CA TYR A 43 -12.38 -3.52 27.92
C TYR A 43 -11.57 -4.52 28.76
N SER A 44 -10.63 -5.19 28.15
CA SER A 44 -9.57 -5.94 28.83
C SER A 44 -8.31 -5.10 28.74
N PRO A 45 -7.66 -4.72 29.86
CA PRO A 45 -6.39 -4.07 29.78
C PRO A 45 -5.47 -4.95 28.95
N SER A 46 -4.87 -4.39 27.90
CA SER A 46 -3.92 -5.09 27.03
C SER A 46 -2.90 -5.80 27.89
N SER A 47 -2.81 -7.13 27.74
CA SER A 47 -1.71 -7.89 28.33
C SER A 47 -0.43 -7.28 27.78
N MET A 48 0.35 -6.65 28.67
CA MET A 48 1.71 -6.22 28.36
C MET A 48 2.41 -7.34 27.60
N TRP A 49 3.17 -6.97 26.58
CA TRP A 49 4.08 -7.84 25.85
C TRP A 49 4.80 -8.74 26.84
N LYS A 50 4.43 -10.00 26.89
CA LYS A 50 5.30 -10.99 27.52
C LYS A 50 6.40 -11.19 26.51
N ASP A 51 7.60 -10.67 26.83
CA ASP A 51 8.82 -11.04 26.15
C ASP A 51 8.84 -12.55 26.05
N THR A 52 8.51 -13.07 24.87
CA THR A 52 8.71 -14.47 24.59
C THR A 52 10.22 -14.64 24.55
N PRO A 53 10.82 -15.45 25.43
CA PRO A 53 12.27 -15.64 25.40
C PRO A 53 12.61 -16.07 23.97
N SER A 54 13.52 -15.36 23.34
CA SER A 54 14.07 -15.73 22.03
C SER A 54 14.92 -16.98 22.20
N HIS A 55 14.29 -18.13 22.41
CA HIS A 55 14.94 -19.40 22.15
C HIS A 55 15.01 -19.53 20.62
N GLN A 56 16.07 -18.97 20.07
CA GLN A 56 16.52 -19.24 18.71
C GLN A 56 16.93 -20.71 18.61
N THR A 57 15.96 -21.59 18.51
CA THR A 57 16.23 -22.90 17.93
C THR A 57 16.43 -22.61 16.43
N PRO A 58 17.63 -22.90 15.90
CA PRO A 58 17.88 -22.67 14.48
C PRO A 58 16.84 -23.47 13.69
N TRP A 59 16.07 -22.77 12.84
CA TRP A 59 15.08 -23.40 11.99
C TRP A 59 15.75 -24.46 11.13
N LYS A 60 15.37 -25.71 11.29
CA LYS A 60 15.94 -26.83 10.56
C LYS A 60 15.33 -26.99 9.16
N ILE A 61 14.16 -26.37 8.95
CA ILE A 61 13.40 -26.48 7.70
C ILE A 61 13.71 -25.26 6.83
N ARG A 62 14.18 -25.49 5.62
CA ARG A 62 14.38 -24.46 4.60
C ARG A 62 13.15 -24.45 3.69
N LEU A 63 12.57 -23.28 3.51
CA LEU A 63 11.38 -23.06 2.71
C LEU A 63 11.71 -22.22 1.46
N ASN A 64 11.00 -22.49 0.38
CA ASN A 64 10.86 -21.58 -0.74
C ASN A 64 9.69 -20.63 -0.44
N VAL A 65 9.99 -19.39 -0.12
CA VAL A 65 8.99 -18.37 0.21
C VAL A 65 8.81 -17.45 -0.98
N VAL A 66 7.59 -17.31 -1.49
CA VAL A 66 7.26 -16.28 -2.46
C VAL A 66 6.57 -15.11 -1.75
N ILE A 67 7.03 -13.90 -2.03
CA ILE A 67 6.45 -12.66 -1.53
C ILE A 67 5.82 -11.94 -2.71
N GLN A 68 4.49 -11.87 -2.75
CA GLN A 68 3.71 -11.23 -3.82
C GLN A 68 3.37 -9.80 -3.42
N VAL A 69 3.91 -8.83 -4.14
CA VAL A 69 3.74 -7.41 -3.82
C VAL A 69 3.32 -6.62 -5.05
N VAL A 70 2.13 -6.04 -4.98
CA VAL A 70 1.58 -5.11 -5.97
C VAL A 70 1.60 -3.71 -5.37
N GLY A 71 2.07 -2.73 -6.14
CA GLY A 71 2.06 -1.33 -5.74
C GLY A 71 3.34 -0.59 -6.12
N SER A 72 3.63 0.47 -5.38
CA SER A 72 4.75 1.36 -5.59
C SER A 72 6.04 0.87 -4.90
N ARG A 73 7.11 1.64 -5.02
CA ARG A 73 8.37 1.37 -4.30
C ARG A 73 8.16 1.30 -2.79
N GLY A 74 7.26 2.12 -2.25
CA GLY A 74 6.92 2.12 -0.82
C GLY A 74 6.30 0.81 -0.34
N ASP A 75 5.57 0.12 -1.23
CA ASP A 75 5.00 -1.21 -0.95
C ASP A 75 6.07 -2.31 -1.03
N VAL A 76 6.99 -2.23 -1.99
CA VAL A 76 8.02 -3.26 -2.22
C VAL A 76 9.15 -3.20 -1.21
N GLN A 77 9.59 -2.01 -0.82
CA GLN A 77 10.78 -1.80 0.03
C GLN A 77 10.72 -2.53 1.39
N PRO A 78 9.62 -2.53 2.15
CA PRO A 78 9.51 -3.31 3.38
C PRO A 78 9.74 -4.81 3.17
N PHE A 79 9.28 -5.35 2.06
CA PHE A 79 9.43 -6.77 1.73
C PHE A 79 10.85 -7.13 1.27
N ILE A 80 11.64 -6.17 0.78
CA ILE A 80 13.07 -6.37 0.59
C ILE A 80 13.75 -6.65 1.93
N ALA A 81 13.48 -5.83 2.96
CA ALA A 81 14.05 -6.04 4.29
C ALA A 81 13.61 -7.39 4.89
N LEU A 82 12.31 -7.72 4.79
CA LEU A 82 11.79 -9.01 5.24
C LEU A 82 12.42 -10.17 4.46
N GLY A 83 12.58 -10.05 3.15
CA GLY A 83 13.17 -11.09 2.32
C GLY A 83 14.62 -11.38 2.67
N GLN A 84 15.42 -10.33 2.91
CA GLN A 84 16.80 -10.46 3.35
C GLN A 84 16.89 -11.14 4.74
N GLU A 85 16.01 -10.77 5.66
CA GLU A 85 15.95 -11.41 6.98
C GLU A 85 15.58 -12.89 6.87
N LEU A 86 14.57 -13.25 6.06
CA LEU A 86 14.20 -14.65 5.80
C LEU A 86 15.36 -15.44 5.17
N GLN A 87 16.14 -14.83 4.26
CA GLN A 87 17.33 -15.46 3.70
C GLN A 87 18.40 -15.71 4.76
N SER A 88 18.55 -14.82 5.74
CA SER A 88 19.53 -15.00 6.85
C SER A 88 19.22 -16.25 7.68
N TYR A 89 17.93 -16.65 7.74
CA TYR A 89 17.47 -17.92 8.34
C TYR A 89 17.59 -19.13 7.40
N GLY A 90 18.09 -18.94 6.18
CA GLY A 90 18.37 -20.01 5.22
C GLY A 90 17.21 -20.36 4.29
N HIS A 91 16.15 -19.55 4.24
CA HIS A 91 15.07 -19.71 3.29
C HIS A 91 15.48 -19.22 1.88
N ARG A 92 14.92 -19.81 0.83
CA ARG A 92 14.98 -19.28 -0.53
C ARG A 92 13.80 -18.30 -0.70
N VAL A 93 14.11 -17.04 -0.99
CA VAL A 93 13.09 -15.98 -1.05
C VAL A 93 13.01 -15.40 -2.45
N ARG A 94 11.80 -15.36 -2.97
CA ARG A 94 11.45 -14.75 -4.25
C ARG A 94 10.51 -13.58 -4.02
N ILE A 95 10.83 -12.41 -4.57
CA ILE A 95 9.94 -11.24 -4.63
C ILE A 95 9.26 -11.24 -6.00
N ALA A 96 7.95 -11.44 -5.99
CA ALA A 96 7.10 -11.36 -7.17
C ALA A 96 6.44 -9.98 -7.21
N THR A 97 6.89 -9.12 -8.14
CA THR A 97 6.47 -7.71 -8.23
C THR A 97 6.59 -7.20 -9.66
N HIS A 98 6.29 -5.91 -9.87
CA HIS A 98 6.32 -5.26 -11.19
C HIS A 98 7.73 -5.15 -11.78
N ASP A 99 7.81 -5.14 -13.10
CA ASP A 99 9.08 -5.15 -13.85
C ASP A 99 10.01 -3.97 -13.53
N CYS A 100 9.44 -2.81 -13.24
CA CYS A 100 10.23 -1.62 -12.87
C CYS A 100 11.06 -1.78 -11.59
N PHE A 101 10.78 -2.80 -10.76
CA PHE A 101 11.52 -3.10 -9.53
C PHE A 101 12.52 -4.25 -9.67
N ALA A 102 12.72 -4.79 -10.87
CA ALA A 102 13.65 -5.92 -11.10
C ALA A 102 15.08 -5.61 -10.59
N SER A 103 15.63 -4.46 -10.95
CA SER A 103 16.97 -4.02 -10.50
C SER A 103 17.01 -3.87 -8.98
N PHE A 104 15.99 -3.22 -8.39
CA PHE A 104 15.91 -2.98 -6.96
C PHE A 104 15.87 -4.28 -6.13
N VAL A 105 15.16 -5.29 -6.61
CA VAL A 105 15.13 -6.63 -5.99
C VAL A 105 16.48 -7.33 -6.18
N GLY A 106 17.04 -7.30 -7.39
CA GLY A 106 18.31 -7.96 -7.72
C GLY A 106 19.51 -7.39 -6.96
N GLU A 107 19.59 -6.07 -6.81
CA GLU A 107 20.61 -5.38 -6.00
C GLU A 107 20.59 -5.79 -4.52
N SER A 108 19.44 -6.29 -4.05
CA SER A 108 19.25 -6.78 -2.69
C SER A 108 19.58 -8.28 -2.53
N ASN A 109 20.11 -8.93 -3.57
CA ASN A 109 20.40 -10.36 -3.63
C ASN A 109 19.19 -11.27 -3.39
N LEU A 110 17.98 -10.78 -3.73
CA LEU A 110 16.74 -11.54 -3.70
C LEU A 110 16.37 -12.02 -5.10
N GLU A 111 15.68 -13.15 -5.17
CA GLU A 111 15.18 -13.68 -6.44
C GLU A 111 13.98 -12.84 -6.91
N TYR A 112 14.06 -12.30 -8.12
CA TYR A 112 12.98 -11.51 -8.73
C TYR A 112 12.11 -12.40 -9.63
N PHE A 113 10.78 -12.13 -9.63
CA PHE A 113 9.85 -12.71 -10.59
C PHE A 113 8.82 -11.66 -11.06
N PRO A 114 8.61 -11.48 -12.39
CA PRO A 114 7.66 -10.53 -12.94
C PRO A 114 6.21 -10.99 -12.72
N ILE A 115 5.35 -10.09 -12.25
CA ILE A 115 3.91 -10.35 -12.16
C ILE A 115 3.10 -9.67 -13.26
N GLY A 116 3.73 -8.80 -14.06
CA GLY A 116 3.05 -7.91 -15.01
C GLY A 116 2.43 -6.69 -14.34
N GLY A 117 1.65 -5.95 -15.12
CA GLY A 117 1.06 -4.68 -14.70
C GLY A 117 2.08 -3.55 -14.55
N ASP A 118 1.64 -2.30 -14.74
CA ASP A 118 2.46 -1.11 -14.52
C ASP A 118 1.99 -0.37 -13.27
N PRO A 119 2.83 -0.24 -12.22
CA PRO A 119 2.47 0.45 -11.00
C PRO A 119 2.28 1.96 -11.21
N HIS A 120 2.90 2.55 -12.23
CA HIS A 120 2.69 3.95 -12.59
C HIS A 120 1.25 4.17 -13.10
N ASP A 121 0.79 3.31 -14.02
CA ASP A 121 -0.59 3.33 -14.51
C ASP A 121 -1.59 3.04 -13.40
N LEU A 122 -1.26 2.11 -12.50
CA LEU A 122 -2.08 1.81 -11.33
C LEU A 122 -2.21 3.03 -10.41
N MET A 123 -1.10 3.71 -10.12
CA MET A 123 -1.07 4.90 -9.28
C MET A 123 -1.80 6.08 -9.94
N ALA A 124 -1.56 6.32 -11.23
CA ALA A 124 -2.27 7.36 -12.00
C ALA A 124 -3.79 7.11 -12.00
N TYR A 125 -4.20 5.84 -12.14
CA TYR A 125 -5.61 5.48 -12.03
C TYR A 125 -6.17 5.74 -10.62
N MET A 126 -5.42 5.43 -9.58
CA MET A 126 -5.83 5.64 -8.18
C MET A 126 -5.97 7.13 -7.85
N VAL A 127 -5.06 7.97 -8.34
CA VAL A 127 -5.13 9.43 -8.17
C VAL A 127 -6.31 10.02 -8.94
N LYS A 128 -6.55 9.56 -10.18
CA LYS A 128 -7.67 10.02 -11.03
C LYS A 128 -9.02 9.51 -10.52
N ASN A 129 -9.05 8.33 -9.94
CA ASN A 129 -10.23 7.67 -9.38
C ASN A 129 -9.94 7.28 -7.94
N PRO A 130 -9.88 8.25 -7.05
CA PRO A 130 -9.42 8.05 -5.68
C PRO A 130 -10.37 7.21 -4.82
N GLY A 131 -11.46 6.74 -5.37
CA GLY A 131 -12.32 5.73 -4.80
C GLY A 131 -12.33 4.47 -5.65
N LEU A 132 -12.90 3.38 -5.12
CA LEU A 132 -13.11 2.12 -5.85
C LEU A 132 -14.15 2.25 -6.97
N ILE A 133 -14.88 3.37 -7.02
CA ILE A 133 -15.89 3.66 -8.03
C ILE A 133 -15.29 4.59 -9.06
N PRO A 134 -15.27 4.15 -10.33
CA PRO A 134 -14.76 4.97 -11.41
C PRO A 134 -15.62 6.20 -11.63
N SER A 135 -15.01 7.33 -11.96
CA SER A 135 -15.71 8.51 -12.47
C SER A 135 -16.42 8.19 -13.79
N MET A 136 -17.43 8.99 -14.16
CA MET A 136 -18.11 8.84 -15.46
C MET A 136 -17.13 8.95 -16.64
N ASP A 137 -16.09 9.77 -16.51
CA ASP A 137 -15.03 9.89 -17.53
C ASP A 137 -14.21 8.60 -17.64
N SER A 138 -13.90 7.95 -16.51
CA SER A 138 -13.20 6.65 -16.50
C SER A 138 -14.06 5.51 -17.04
N LEU A 139 -15.39 5.60 -16.88
CA LEU A 139 -16.34 4.66 -17.52
C LEU A 139 -16.33 4.80 -19.05
N LEU A 140 -16.27 6.02 -19.56
CA LEU A 140 -16.29 6.33 -20.99
C LEU A 140 -14.92 6.14 -21.65
N SER A 141 -13.83 6.34 -20.94
CA SER A 141 -12.43 6.23 -21.44
C SER A 141 -11.91 4.80 -21.58
N GLY A 142 -12.63 3.78 -21.08
CA GLY A 142 -12.18 2.39 -21.08
C GLY A 142 -11.13 2.07 -19.98
N ASP A 143 -10.88 2.99 -19.04
CA ASP A 143 -9.91 2.82 -17.96
C ASP A 143 -10.24 1.61 -17.08
N ILE A 144 -11.53 1.34 -16.86
CA ILE A 144 -11.98 0.17 -16.08
C ILE A 144 -11.55 -1.12 -16.76
N GLN A 145 -11.78 -1.26 -18.06
CA GLN A 145 -11.42 -2.48 -18.76
C GLN A 145 -9.91 -2.68 -18.78
N ARG A 146 -9.14 -1.61 -18.94
CA ARG A 146 -7.66 -1.64 -18.86
C ARG A 146 -7.19 -2.10 -17.48
N LYS A 147 -7.79 -1.56 -16.39
CA LYS A 147 -7.48 -2.00 -15.01
C LYS A 147 -7.81 -3.48 -14.79
N ARG A 148 -8.97 -3.94 -15.26
CA ARG A 148 -9.38 -5.34 -15.13
C ARG A 148 -8.43 -6.28 -15.87
N THR A 149 -7.99 -5.92 -17.08
CA THR A 149 -6.99 -6.67 -17.85
C THR A 149 -5.65 -6.70 -17.13
N MET A 150 -5.22 -5.58 -16.55
CA MET A 150 -4.00 -5.51 -15.73
C MET A 150 -4.09 -6.44 -14.51
N VAL A 151 -5.22 -6.44 -13.79
CA VAL A 151 -5.43 -7.35 -12.65
C VAL A 151 -5.39 -8.81 -13.11
N GLU A 152 -6.03 -9.15 -14.24
CA GLU A 152 -5.96 -10.51 -14.81
C GLU A 152 -4.52 -10.95 -15.12
N GLU A 153 -3.70 -10.06 -15.67
CA GLU A 153 -2.28 -10.29 -15.91
C GLU A 153 -1.53 -10.54 -14.61
N MET A 154 -1.71 -9.68 -13.60
CA MET A 154 -1.08 -9.82 -12.29
C MET A 154 -1.47 -11.12 -11.58
N LEU A 155 -2.75 -11.53 -11.64
CA LEU A 155 -3.20 -12.81 -11.08
C LEU A 155 -2.41 -14.00 -11.68
N LYS A 156 -2.25 -14.01 -13.02
CA LYS A 156 -1.48 -15.04 -13.74
C LYS A 156 0.00 -14.98 -13.38
N GLY A 157 0.58 -13.78 -13.29
CA GLY A 157 1.97 -13.58 -12.89
C GLY A 157 2.23 -14.06 -11.45
N CYS A 158 1.34 -13.76 -10.52
CA CYS A 158 1.40 -14.25 -9.15
C CYS A 158 1.34 -15.78 -9.07
N TRP A 159 0.49 -16.44 -9.87
CA TRP A 159 0.46 -17.89 -9.94
C TRP A 159 1.79 -18.46 -10.46
N LYS A 160 2.29 -17.95 -11.57
CA LYS A 160 3.56 -18.35 -12.16
C LYS A 160 4.72 -18.19 -11.20
N SER A 161 4.72 -17.11 -10.40
CA SER A 161 5.75 -16.86 -9.39
C SER A 161 5.85 -17.98 -8.35
N CYS A 162 4.77 -18.73 -8.13
CA CYS A 162 4.74 -19.83 -7.18
C CYS A 162 5.34 -21.14 -7.73
N ILE A 163 5.35 -21.34 -9.05
CA ILE A 163 5.65 -22.65 -9.65
C ILE A 163 6.66 -22.62 -10.80
N GLU A 164 6.92 -21.46 -11.40
CA GLU A 164 7.84 -21.35 -12.54
C GLU A 164 9.25 -20.95 -12.09
N THR A 165 10.23 -21.32 -12.89
CA THR A 165 11.62 -20.87 -12.72
C THR A 165 11.72 -19.37 -12.98
N ALA A 166 12.51 -18.66 -12.19
CA ALA A 166 12.71 -17.23 -12.40
C ALA A 166 13.43 -16.95 -13.74
N PRO A 167 13.14 -15.83 -14.40
CA PRO A 167 13.85 -15.43 -15.61
C PRO A 167 15.38 -15.42 -15.39
N GLY A 168 16.10 -16.19 -16.19
CA GLY A 168 17.56 -16.28 -16.09
C GLY A 168 18.11 -17.23 -15.01
N ASP A 169 17.27 -17.91 -14.27
CA ASP A 169 17.67 -19.00 -13.33
C ASP A 169 17.31 -20.37 -13.95
N GLU A 170 18.12 -21.38 -13.68
CA GLU A 170 17.85 -22.78 -14.11
C GLU A 170 17.28 -23.62 -12.95
N ARG A 171 17.28 -23.10 -11.74
CA ARG A 171 16.84 -23.84 -10.55
C ARG A 171 15.32 -23.86 -10.45
N PRO A 172 14.69 -25.06 -10.43
CA PRO A 172 13.25 -25.16 -10.22
C PRO A 172 12.80 -24.43 -8.95
N PHE A 173 11.58 -23.91 -8.98
CA PHE A 173 10.98 -23.27 -7.83
C PHE A 173 9.53 -23.72 -7.68
N VAL A 174 9.20 -24.20 -6.49
CA VAL A 174 7.81 -24.39 -6.04
C VAL A 174 7.72 -23.77 -4.66
N ALA A 175 6.73 -22.91 -4.48
CA ALA A 175 6.51 -22.22 -3.20
C ALA A 175 6.07 -23.19 -2.10
N ASP A 176 6.67 -23.08 -0.92
CA ASP A 176 6.25 -23.75 0.32
C ASP A 176 5.40 -22.84 1.19
N ALA A 177 5.47 -21.53 0.99
CA ALA A 177 4.68 -20.51 1.68
C ALA A 177 4.54 -19.24 0.83
N ILE A 178 3.42 -18.53 1.01
CA ILE A 178 3.16 -17.23 0.38
C ILE A 178 3.08 -16.16 1.45
N ILE A 179 3.79 -15.05 1.23
CA ILE A 179 3.56 -13.77 1.91
C ILE A 179 3.01 -12.81 0.85
N ALA A 180 1.99 -12.02 1.16
CA ALA A 180 1.40 -11.13 0.16
C ALA A 180 0.81 -9.87 0.77
N ASN A 181 0.74 -8.80 -0.04
CA ASN A 181 -0.08 -7.65 0.30
C ASN A 181 -1.48 -7.76 -0.34
N PRO A 182 -2.53 -7.13 0.23
CA PRO A 182 -3.90 -7.25 -0.26
C PRO A 182 -4.08 -6.94 -1.76
N PRO A 183 -3.44 -5.90 -2.34
CA PRO A 183 -3.63 -5.58 -3.76
C PRO A 183 -3.16 -6.65 -4.75
N SER A 184 -2.47 -7.70 -4.32
CA SER A 184 -2.07 -8.80 -5.21
C SER A 184 -3.25 -9.65 -5.68
N PHE A 185 -4.35 -9.69 -4.91
CA PHE A 185 -5.60 -10.41 -5.16
C PHE A 185 -5.45 -11.92 -5.43
N ALA A 186 -4.29 -12.41 -5.85
CA ALA A 186 -4.04 -13.81 -6.21
C ALA A 186 -3.80 -14.71 -5.00
N HIS A 187 -3.30 -14.15 -3.92
CA HIS A 187 -2.69 -14.82 -2.77
C HIS A 187 -3.49 -15.99 -2.20
N ILE A 188 -4.76 -15.77 -1.81
CA ILE A 188 -5.63 -16.81 -1.23
C ILE A 188 -5.84 -17.96 -2.23
N HIS A 189 -5.99 -17.64 -3.50
CA HIS A 189 -6.29 -18.61 -4.55
C HIS A 189 -5.07 -19.45 -4.90
N CYS A 190 -3.88 -18.83 -4.97
CA CYS A 190 -2.61 -19.54 -5.14
C CYS A 190 -2.33 -20.45 -3.94
N ALA A 191 -2.50 -19.94 -2.72
CA ALA A 191 -2.31 -20.73 -1.50
C ALA A 191 -3.26 -21.93 -1.43
N GLN A 192 -4.53 -21.74 -1.80
CA GLN A 192 -5.53 -22.79 -1.82
C GLN A 192 -5.19 -23.86 -2.88
N ALA A 193 -4.79 -23.45 -4.09
CA ALA A 193 -4.47 -24.39 -5.17
C ALA A 193 -3.24 -25.24 -4.85
N LEU A 194 -2.25 -24.69 -4.15
CA LEU A 194 -1.02 -25.39 -3.75
C LEU A 194 -1.14 -26.11 -2.40
N GLY A 195 -2.17 -25.81 -1.60
CA GLY A 195 -2.31 -26.35 -0.25
C GLY A 195 -1.22 -25.87 0.71
N ILE A 196 -0.72 -24.64 0.54
CA ILE A 196 0.38 -24.04 1.32
C ILE A 196 -0.10 -22.88 2.20
N PRO A 197 0.64 -22.55 3.28
CA PRO A 197 0.29 -21.43 4.15
C PRO A 197 0.42 -20.08 3.44
N LEU A 198 -0.49 -19.16 3.81
CA LEU A 198 -0.50 -17.77 3.40
C LEU A 198 -0.39 -16.88 4.63
N HIS A 199 0.42 -15.83 4.53
CA HIS A 199 0.50 -14.74 5.50
C HIS A 199 0.32 -13.40 4.80
N MET A 200 -0.66 -12.62 5.24
CA MET A 200 -0.86 -11.27 4.70
C MET A 200 -0.04 -10.25 5.47
N MET A 201 0.56 -9.31 4.76
CA MET A 201 1.32 -8.21 5.36
C MET A 201 1.04 -6.91 4.62
N PHE A 202 0.85 -5.81 5.37
CA PHE A 202 0.60 -4.53 4.73
C PHE A 202 1.04 -3.35 5.60
N THR A 203 1.21 -2.20 4.96
CA THR A 203 1.59 -0.93 5.58
C THR A 203 0.39 -0.04 5.90
N MET A 204 -0.81 -0.40 5.43
CA MET A 204 -2.06 0.31 5.68
C MET A 204 -3.08 -0.62 6.35
N PRO A 205 -4.03 -0.10 7.17
CA PRO A 205 -5.07 -0.91 7.77
C PRO A 205 -6.03 -1.44 6.70
N TRP A 206 -6.25 -2.76 6.72
CA TRP A 206 -7.11 -3.47 5.76
C TRP A 206 -8.09 -4.43 6.42
N SER A 207 -7.92 -4.72 7.69
CA SER A 207 -8.81 -5.57 8.48
C SER A 207 -9.86 -4.74 9.20
N SER A 208 -11.11 -5.20 9.19
CA SER A 208 -12.23 -4.49 9.80
C SER A 208 -11.97 -4.15 11.27
N THR A 209 -12.20 -2.89 11.64
CA THR A 209 -12.06 -2.41 13.03
C THR A 209 -13.02 -1.26 13.32
N ARG A 210 -13.33 -1.08 14.59
CA ARG A 210 -14.06 0.08 15.10
C ARG A 210 -13.15 1.28 15.42
N ALA A 211 -11.82 1.09 15.43
CA ALA A 211 -10.86 2.10 15.90
C ALA A 211 -10.66 3.24 14.91
N PHE A 212 -10.66 2.94 13.61
CA PHE A 212 -10.45 3.91 12.52
C PHE A 212 -11.11 3.42 11.23
N PRO A 213 -11.45 4.32 10.28
CA PRO A 213 -12.06 3.94 9.02
C PRO A 213 -11.06 3.26 8.06
N HIS A 214 -11.60 2.60 7.05
CA HIS A 214 -10.78 2.10 5.94
C HIS A 214 -10.10 3.28 5.21
N PRO A 215 -8.80 3.21 4.86
CA PRO A 215 -8.06 4.31 4.23
C PRO A 215 -8.69 4.84 2.93
N LEU A 216 -9.35 3.97 2.16
CA LEU A 216 -10.02 4.33 0.91
C LEU A 216 -11.48 4.76 1.09
N ALA A 217 -11.94 4.98 2.31
CA ALA A 217 -13.33 5.38 2.59
C ALA A 217 -13.42 6.79 3.16
N ASN A 218 -14.35 7.58 2.63
CA ASN A 218 -14.81 8.82 3.23
C ASN A 218 -16.22 8.62 3.79
N LEU A 219 -16.42 8.94 5.08
CA LEU A 219 -17.66 8.65 5.79
C LEU A 219 -18.53 9.91 5.88
N ASN A 220 -19.69 9.89 5.23
CA ASN A 220 -20.68 10.95 5.33
C ASN A 220 -21.97 10.41 5.97
N GLY A 221 -22.56 11.17 6.88
CA GLY A 221 -23.79 10.81 7.60
C GLY A 221 -23.59 10.78 9.12
N ALA A 222 -24.49 11.38 9.87
CA ALA A 222 -24.20 11.75 11.26
C ALA A 222 -24.95 10.95 12.34
N GLN A 223 -25.65 9.85 12.01
CA GLN A 223 -26.55 9.21 12.95
C GLN A 223 -26.07 7.86 13.54
N LEU A 224 -24.94 7.33 13.11
CA LEU A 224 -24.39 6.10 13.65
C LEU A 224 -23.23 6.38 14.62
N ASP A 225 -23.01 5.42 15.52
CA ASP A 225 -21.81 5.40 16.36
C ASP A 225 -20.53 5.43 15.49
N PRO A 226 -19.53 6.29 15.79
CA PRO A 226 -18.31 6.39 15.01
C PRO A 226 -17.58 5.06 14.81
N GLY A 227 -17.55 4.20 15.84
CA GLY A 227 -16.95 2.87 15.71
C GLY A 227 -17.71 1.96 14.76
N ALA A 228 -19.04 2.04 14.74
CA ALA A 228 -19.84 1.30 13.76
C ALA A 228 -19.59 1.81 12.34
N MET A 229 -19.48 3.13 12.16
CA MET A 229 -19.15 3.72 10.87
C MET A 229 -17.78 3.24 10.36
N ASN A 230 -16.78 3.26 11.22
CA ASN A 230 -15.45 2.76 10.89
C ASN A 230 -15.51 1.31 10.40
N PHE A 231 -16.18 0.42 11.15
CA PHE A 231 -16.32 -0.98 10.77
C PHE A 231 -17.04 -1.17 9.43
N ILE A 232 -18.12 -0.45 9.19
CA ILE A 232 -18.88 -0.51 7.93
C ILE A 232 -18.03 -0.10 6.74
N SER A 233 -17.11 0.86 6.90
CA SER A 233 -16.26 1.33 5.81
C SER A 233 -15.46 0.18 5.17
N TYR A 234 -14.92 -0.74 5.96
CA TYR A 234 -14.21 -1.92 5.46
C TYR A 234 -15.13 -2.82 4.65
N LYS A 235 -16.32 -3.13 5.18
CA LYS A 235 -17.27 -4.00 4.50
C LYS A 235 -17.74 -3.45 3.16
N VAL A 236 -17.94 -2.14 3.08
CA VAL A 236 -18.32 -1.47 1.83
C VAL A 236 -17.17 -1.52 0.83
N VAL A 237 -15.93 -1.20 1.24
CA VAL A 237 -14.76 -1.23 0.36
C VAL A 237 -14.53 -2.63 -0.20
N GLU A 238 -14.55 -3.66 0.63
CA GLU A 238 -14.38 -5.05 0.20
C GLU A 238 -15.51 -5.52 -0.71
N TRP A 239 -16.76 -5.16 -0.38
CA TRP A 239 -17.90 -5.47 -1.23
C TRP A 239 -17.76 -4.82 -2.62
N MET A 240 -17.36 -3.56 -2.68
CA MET A 240 -17.16 -2.84 -3.95
C MET A 240 -16.02 -3.44 -4.76
N THR A 241 -14.91 -3.79 -4.12
CA THR A 241 -13.78 -4.48 -4.74
C THR A 241 -14.23 -5.79 -5.37
N TRP A 242 -15.04 -6.56 -4.64
CA TRP A 242 -15.59 -7.80 -5.18
C TRP A 242 -16.56 -7.58 -6.35
N GLN A 243 -17.41 -6.55 -6.30
CA GLN A 243 -18.30 -6.20 -7.43
C GLN A 243 -17.48 -5.85 -8.69
N GLY A 244 -16.33 -5.20 -8.53
CA GLY A 244 -15.45 -4.81 -9.64
C GLY A 244 -14.59 -5.94 -10.22
N LEU A 245 -14.19 -6.92 -9.40
CA LEU A 245 -13.16 -7.91 -9.75
C LEU A 245 -13.60 -9.37 -9.55
N GLY A 246 -14.72 -9.65 -8.92
CA GLY A 246 -15.10 -11.00 -8.51
C GLY A 246 -15.28 -11.97 -9.69
N ASP A 247 -15.67 -11.51 -10.85
CA ASP A 247 -15.74 -12.35 -12.07
C ASP A 247 -14.34 -12.64 -12.63
N VAL A 248 -13.41 -11.68 -12.62
CA VAL A 248 -12.00 -11.86 -13.01
C VAL A 248 -11.32 -12.86 -12.07
N ILE A 249 -11.51 -12.69 -10.76
CA ILE A 249 -11.02 -13.61 -9.75
C ILE A 249 -11.59 -15.01 -9.95
N ASN A 250 -12.90 -15.14 -10.20
CA ASN A 250 -13.52 -16.43 -10.44
C ASN A 250 -13.08 -17.09 -11.76
N ALA A 251 -12.77 -16.32 -12.80
CA ALA A 251 -12.16 -16.83 -14.02
C ALA A 251 -10.74 -17.36 -13.74
N PHE A 252 -9.96 -16.65 -12.97
CA PHE A 252 -8.64 -17.09 -12.52
C PHE A 252 -8.74 -18.38 -11.69
N ARG A 253 -9.67 -18.46 -10.72
CA ARG A 253 -9.91 -19.67 -9.92
C ARG A 253 -10.25 -20.89 -10.79
N ALA A 254 -11.09 -20.68 -11.80
CA ALA A 254 -11.43 -21.77 -12.75
C ALA A 254 -10.21 -22.27 -13.51
N SER A 255 -9.23 -21.41 -13.83
CA SER A 255 -7.95 -21.83 -14.46
C SER A 255 -7.04 -22.63 -13.51
N LEU A 256 -7.33 -22.61 -12.21
CA LEU A 256 -6.62 -23.37 -11.17
C LEU A 256 -7.43 -24.60 -10.68
N ASP A 257 -8.49 -24.98 -11.37
CA ASP A 257 -9.42 -26.04 -10.98
C ASP A 257 -10.06 -25.82 -9.57
N LEU A 258 -10.22 -24.54 -9.17
CA LEU A 258 -10.87 -24.17 -7.92
C LEU A 258 -12.34 -23.81 -8.13
N GLU A 259 -13.16 -24.13 -7.14
CA GLU A 259 -14.57 -23.76 -7.13
C GLU A 259 -14.76 -22.23 -7.13
N ARG A 260 -15.86 -21.80 -7.77
CA ARG A 260 -16.26 -20.39 -7.79
C ARG A 260 -16.66 -19.91 -6.41
N ILE A 261 -16.24 -18.70 -6.05
CA ILE A 261 -16.65 -18.03 -4.81
C ILE A 261 -17.92 -17.22 -5.08
N PRO A 262 -18.99 -17.43 -4.29
CA PRO A 262 -20.22 -16.63 -4.37
C PRO A 262 -19.97 -15.17 -3.95
N SER A 263 -20.71 -14.24 -4.53
CA SER A 263 -20.61 -12.81 -4.20
C SER A 263 -20.95 -12.48 -2.74
N SER A 264 -21.69 -13.36 -2.05
CA SER A 264 -21.99 -13.23 -0.63
C SER A 264 -20.82 -13.59 0.29
N VAL A 265 -19.79 -14.29 -0.22
CA VAL A 265 -18.64 -14.78 0.57
C VAL A 265 -17.36 -14.05 0.18
N GLY A 266 -17.25 -13.66 -1.08
CA GLY A 266 -16.02 -13.09 -1.63
C GLY A 266 -15.47 -11.90 -0.85
N PRO A 267 -16.27 -10.90 -0.49
CA PRO A 267 -15.81 -9.73 0.27
C PRO A 267 -15.18 -10.05 1.63
N ASP A 268 -15.66 -11.09 2.30
CA ASP A 268 -15.22 -11.46 3.65
C ASP A 268 -14.28 -12.67 3.66
N LEU A 269 -13.76 -13.07 2.52
CA LEU A 269 -13.02 -14.34 2.38
C LEU A 269 -11.81 -14.43 3.32
N ALA A 270 -10.97 -13.39 3.37
CA ALA A 270 -9.77 -13.36 4.21
C ALA A 270 -10.12 -13.44 5.72
N GLU A 271 -11.14 -12.71 6.15
CA GLU A 271 -11.62 -12.73 7.54
C GLU A 271 -12.24 -14.10 7.88
N THR A 272 -13.08 -14.64 6.98
CA THR A 272 -13.75 -15.95 7.17
C THR A 272 -12.72 -17.07 7.30
N LEU A 273 -11.68 -17.06 6.51
CA LEU A 273 -10.59 -18.03 6.57
C LEU A 273 -9.59 -17.76 7.71
N LYS A 274 -9.74 -16.65 8.42
CA LYS A 274 -8.82 -16.20 9.49
C LYS A 274 -7.38 -16.20 9.03
N ILE A 275 -7.14 -15.67 7.83
CA ILE A 275 -5.77 -15.58 7.28
C ILE A 275 -4.91 -14.74 8.22
N PRO A 276 -3.75 -15.23 8.67
CA PRO A 276 -2.81 -14.44 9.47
C PRO A 276 -2.45 -13.14 8.77
N PHE A 277 -2.53 -12.03 9.49
CA PHE A 277 -2.27 -10.70 8.96
C PHE A 277 -1.34 -9.93 9.89
N THR A 278 -0.25 -9.38 9.35
CA THR A 278 0.67 -8.54 10.12
C THR A 278 0.79 -7.16 9.47
N TYR A 279 0.56 -6.13 10.27
CA TYR A 279 0.69 -4.75 9.86
C TYR A 279 2.07 -4.20 10.17
N CYS A 280 2.72 -3.59 9.15
CA CYS A 280 4.10 -3.14 9.17
C CYS A 280 4.20 -1.66 9.56
N TRP A 281 3.60 -1.26 10.68
CA TRP A 281 3.79 0.07 11.28
C TRP A 281 4.10 -0.04 12.76
N SER A 282 4.56 1.07 13.36
CA SER A 282 4.88 1.09 14.78
C SER A 282 3.63 1.06 15.67
N PRO A 283 3.49 0.11 16.60
CA PRO A 283 2.40 0.10 17.57
C PRO A 283 2.44 1.30 18.53
N SER A 284 3.59 2.00 18.63
CA SER A 284 3.69 3.26 19.37
C SER A 284 3.09 4.44 18.60
N LEU A 285 3.00 4.34 17.26
CA LEU A 285 2.34 5.35 16.43
C LEU A 285 0.82 5.07 16.35
N VAL A 286 0.46 3.83 15.99
CA VAL A 286 -0.92 3.38 15.92
C VAL A 286 -1.02 2.01 16.63
N PRO A 287 -1.54 1.97 17.86
CA PRO A 287 -1.70 0.72 18.59
C PRO A 287 -2.60 -0.28 17.88
N LYS A 288 -2.35 -1.56 18.09
CA LYS A 288 -3.25 -2.62 17.62
C LYS A 288 -4.66 -2.38 18.17
N PRO A 289 -5.69 -2.30 17.30
CA PRO A 289 -7.08 -2.23 17.73
C PRO A 289 -7.48 -3.38 18.67
N ALA A 290 -8.25 -3.05 19.71
CA ALA A 290 -8.68 -4.03 20.71
C ALA A 290 -9.66 -5.08 20.14
N ASP A 291 -10.35 -4.75 19.06
CA ASP A 291 -11.29 -5.63 18.36
C ASP A 291 -10.64 -6.54 17.31
N TRP A 292 -9.33 -6.37 17.05
CA TRP A 292 -8.62 -7.31 16.17
C TRP A 292 -8.34 -8.65 16.88
N PRO A 293 -8.68 -9.78 16.23
CA PRO A 293 -8.40 -11.10 16.77
C PRO A 293 -6.90 -11.42 16.83
N SER A 294 -6.54 -12.55 17.46
CA SER A 294 -5.15 -12.93 17.71
C SER A 294 -4.32 -13.24 16.45
N HIS A 295 -4.97 -13.54 15.32
CA HIS A 295 -4.28 -13.79 14.05
C HIS A 295 -3.95 -12.52 13.27
N ILE A 296 -4.36 -11.34 13.77
CA ILE A 296 -3.98 -10.03 13.22
C ILE A 296 -3.02 -9.36 14.20
N ASP A 297 -1.88 -8.86 13.72
CA ASP A 297 -0.86 -8.26 14.57
C ASP A 297 -0.26 -6.98 13.96
N VAL A 298 0.47 -6.21 14.79
CA VAL A 298 1.21 -5.00 14.42
C VAL A 298 2.64 -5.16 14.89
N CYS A 299 3.61 -5.24 13.96
CA CYS A 299 4.97 -5.68 14.29
C CYS A 299 6.03 -4.56 14.27
N GLY A 300 5.70 -3.36 13.83
CA GLY A 300 6.67 -2.27 13.63
C GLY A 300 7.05 -2.07 12.16
N PHE A 301 7.77 -0.98 11.90
CA PHE A 301 8.26 -0.69 10.55
C PHE A 301 9.42 -1.60 10.17
N PHE A 302 9.50 -1.99 8.91
CA PHE A 302 10.63 -2.73 8.36
C PHE A 302 11.66 -1.76 7.82
N PHE A 303 12.87 -1.84 8.36
CA PHE A 303 14.01 -1.03 7.92
C PHE A 303 15.03 -1.93 7.26
N ARG A 304 15.43 -1.57 6.04
CA ARG A 304 16.62 -2.17 5.41
C ARG A 304 17.89 -1.55 5.97
N GLU A 305 19.00 -2.24 5.80
CA GLU A 305 20.31 -1.63 6.02
C GLU A 305 20.47 -0.43 5.09
N PRO A 306 20.99 0.70 5.60
CA PRO A 306 21.23 1.86 4.76
C PRO A 306 22.16 1.50 3.59
N PRO A 307 21.79 1.83 2.33
CA PRO A 307 22.67 1.55 1.22
C PRO A 307 23.95 2.38 1.33
N SER A 308 25.05 1.84 0.84
CA SER A 308 26.25 2.64 0.63
C SER A 308 25.94 3.73 -0.40
N TYR A 309 26.01 4.99 0.00
CA TYR A 309 25.64 6.11 -0.84
C TYR A 309 26.70 7.21 -0.77
N SER A 310 27.18 7.61 -1.94
CA SER A 310 28.04 8.78 -2.12
C SER A 310 27.22 9.85 -2.83
N PRO A 311 26.89 10.97 -2.17
CA PRO A 311 26.04 11.98 -2.77
C PRO A 311 26.74 12.63 -3.98
N PRO A 312 26.00 12.98 -5.03
CA PRO A 312 26.48 13.88 -6.07
C PRO A 312 26.95 15.21 -5.48
N SER A 313 27.90 15.85 -6.15
CA SER A 313 28.57 17.07 -5.65
C SER A 313 27.60 18.26 -5.45
N ASP A 314 26.53 18.34 -6.22
CA ASP A 314 25.48 19.36 -6.08
C ASP A 314 24.69 19.19 -4.77
N ILE A 315 24.31 17.97 -4.42
CA ILE A 315 23.64 17.66 -3.15
C ILE A 315 24.59 17.93 -1.97
N GLU A 316 25.83 17.45 -2.05
CA GLU A 316 26.81 17.64 -1.00
C GLU A 316 27.11 19.13 -0.77
N ASN A 317 27.34 19.89 -1.83
CA ASN A 317 27.57 21.33 -1.77
C ASN A 317 26.34 22.08 -1.22
N PHE A 318 25.15 21.71 -1.65
CA PHE A 318 23.93 22.34 -1.16
C PHE A 318 23.74 22.11 0.35
N ILE A 319 23.96 20.91 0.85
CA ILE A 319 23.83 20.59 2.29
C ILE A 319 24.89 21.35 3.10
N ASN A 320 26.14 21.41 2.64
CA ASN A 320 27.25 21.99 3.40
C ASN A 320 27.28 23.52 3.36
N ASN A 321 26.67 24.17 2.38
CA ASN A 321 26.72 25.61 2.17
C ASN A 321 25.45 26.33 2.62
N GLY A 322 25.15 26.34 3.93
CA GLY A 322 24.02 27.11 4.49
C GLY A 322 23.31 26.46 5.64
N SER A 323 22.13 26.98 5.99
CA SER A 323 21.28 26.37 7.02
C SER A 323 20.75 25.00 6.58
N LYS A 324 20.48 24.14 7.56
CA LYS A 324 19.95 22.79 7.31
C LYS A 324 18.64 22.88 6.53
N PRO A 325 18.53 22.30 5.34
CA PRO A 325 17.34 22.44 4.48
C PRO A 325 16.16 21.61 5.01
N ILE A 326 14.97 21.86 4.49
CA ILE A 326 13.84 20.94 4.58
C ILE A 326 13.83 20.02 3.36
N TYR A 327 13.21 18.83 3.50
CA TYR A 327 12.92 17.94 2.37
C TYR A 327 11.45 18.08 1.99
N ILE A 328 11.16 18.12 0.69
CA ILE A 328 9.81 18.07 0.13
C ILE A 328 9.78 17.01 -0.96
N GLY A 329 8.87 16.03 -0.85
CA GLY A 329 8.75 15.02 -1.88
C GLY A 329 7.51 14.14 -1.71
N PHE A 330 6.85 13.84 -2.83
CA PHE A 330 5.62 13.06 -2.85
C PHE A 330 5.81 11.65 -3.46
N GLY A 331 7.05 11.25 -3.66
CA GLY A 331 7.43 9.88 -4.04
C GLY A 331 6.77 9.41 -5.32
N SER A 332 5.98 8.32 -5.21
CA SER A 332 5.29 7.67 -6.33
C SER A 332 3.90 8.27 -6.65
N ILE A 333 3.51 9.36 -5.99
CA ILE A 333 2.26 10.06 -6.33
C ILE A 333 2.36 10.67 -7.72
N VAL A 334 1.35 10.44 -8.56
CA VAL A 334 1.21 11.02 -9.89
C VAL A 334 0.16 12.12 -9.83
N LEU A 335 0.62 13.38 -9.77
CA LEU A 335 -0.25 14.55 -9.65
C LEU A 335 -0.91 14.88 -11.00
N GLU A 336 -2.16 15.33 -10.96
CA GLU A 336 -2.86 15.85 -12.16
C GLU A 336 -2.23 17.15 -12.67
N ASP A 337 -1.84 18.05 -11.77
CA ASP A 337 -1.17 19.31 -12.09
C ASP A 337 0.10 19.50 -11.26
N ALA A 338 1.20 18.92 -11.78
CA ALA A 338 2.52 19.05 -11.16
C ALA A 338 3.06 20.50 -11.23
N THR A 339 2.64 21.28 -12.24
CA THR A 339 3.04 22.67 -12.44
C THR A 339 2.44 23.56 -11.34
N GLU A 340 1.16 23.41 -11.06
CA GLU A 340 0.50 24.18 -10.00
C GLU A 340 1.05 23.80 -8.61
N MET A 341 1.24 22.50 -8.35
CA MET A 341 1.88 22.07 -7.11
C MET A 341 3.28 22.65 -6.96
N THR A 342 4.06 22.68 -8.02
CA THR A 342 5.40 23.30 -8.02
C THR A 342 5.31 24.78 -7.64
N LYS A 343 4.36 25.54 -8.19
CA LYS A 343 4.15 26.96 -7.84
C LYS A 343 3.79 27.14 -6.37
N ILE A 344 2.91 26.29 -5.82
CA ILE A 344 2.53 26.31 -4.39
C ILE A 344 3.77 26.09 -3.53
N ILE A 345 4.57 25.05 -3.84
CA ILE A 345 5.79 24.74 -3.09
C ILE A 345 6.78 25.90 -3.14
N MET A 346 7.06 26.45 -4.33
CA MET A 346 7.98 27.57 -4.50
C MET A 346 7.49 28.84 -3.81
N GLY A 347 6.16 29.07 -3.78
CA GLY A 347 5.54 30.14 -3.03
C GLY A 347 5.73 29.98 -1.52
N ALA A 348 5.49 28.80 -0.99
CA ALA A 348 5.65 28.48 0.43
C ALA A 348 7.13 28.63 0.88
N ILE A 349 8.08 28.14 0.10
CA ILE A 349 9.53 28.31 0.38
C ILE A 349 9.91 29.78 0.44
N ARG A 350 9.47 30.59 -0.53
CA ARG A 350 9.73 32.05 -0.53
C ARG A 350 9.14 32.77 0.66
N MET A 351 7.91 32.41 1.04
CA MET A 351 7.22 33.03 2.18
C MET A 351 7.87 32.66 3.52
N SER A 352 8.35 31.44 3.66
CA SER A 352 8.97 30.94 4.91
C SER A 352 10.46 31.25 5.01
N GLY A 353 11.12 31.60 3.91
CA GLY A 353 12.56 31.89 3.87
C GLY A 353 13.45 30.66 4.18
N VAL A 354 12.94 29.46 4.01
CA VAL A 354 13.68 28.22 4.28
C VAL A 354 14.43 27.74 3.04
N ARG A 355 15.49 26.95 3.26
CA ARG A 355 16.15 26.21 2.19
C ARG A 355 15.46 24.88 2.03
N ALA A 356 15.30 24.39 0.79
CA ALA A 356 14.59 23.18 0.48
C ALA A 356 15.31 22.28 -0.54
N ILE A 357 15.31 20.99 -0.28
CA ILE A 357 15.61 19.94 -1.25
C ILE A 357 14.28 19.34 -1.70
N ILE A 358 13.98 19.41 -2.99
CA ILE A 358 12.71 18.96 -3.58
C ILE A 358 12.98 17.73 -4.44
N SER A 359 12.40 16.59 -4.06
CA SER A 359 12.41 15.40 -4.91
C SER A 359 11.37 15.55 -6.02
N ARG A 360 11.79 15.35 -7.28
CA ARG A 360 10.91 15.45 -8.46
C ARG A 360 9.82 14.36 -8.43
N GLY A 361 10.14 13.17 -7.91
CA GLY A 361 9.23 12.04 -7.84
C GLY A 361 8.66 11.64 -9.21
N TRP A 362 7.63 10.82 -9.19
CA TRP A 362 6.94 10.38 -10.41
C TRP A 362 6.17 11.52 -11.10
N SER A 363 5.78 12.54 -10.37
CA SER A 363 5.12 13.75 -10.92
C SER A 363 6.07 14.70 -11.62
N LYS A 364 7.40 14.48 -11.54
CA LYS A 364 8.44 15.32 -12.16
C LYS A 364 8.32 16.79 -11.77
N LEU A 365 8.13 17.08 -10.47
CA LEU A 365 8.05 18.43 -9.94
C LEU A 365 9.18 19.33 -10.45
N GLY A 366 8.86 20.55 -10.81
CA GLY A 366 9.81 21.55 -11.28
C GLY A 366 10.38 21.32 -12.69
N SER A 367 9.85 20.36 -13.47
CA SER A 367 10.31 20.12 -14.84
C SER A 367 10.02 21.27 -15.79
N ASP A 368 8.99 22.07 -15.51
CA ASP A 368 8.56 23.21 -16.33
C ASP A 368 9.23 24.53 -15.94
N LEU A 369 10.05 24.54 -14.88
CA LEU A 369 10.76 25.73 -14.44
C LEU A 369 11.99 25.99 -15.30
N ALA A 370 12.15 27.23 -15.74
CA ALA A 370 13.40 27.64 -16.35
C ALA A 370 14.49 27.81 -15.26
N PRO A 371 15.77 27.57 -15.57
CA PRO A 371 16.86 27.66 -14.59
C PRO A 371 16.94 29.01 -13.84
N HIS A 372 16.50 30.10 -14.49
CA HIS A 372 16.51 31.44 -13.89
C HIS A 372 15.34 31.67 -12.89
N ASP A 373 14.34 30.80 -12.88
CA ASP A 373 13.22 30.89 -11.95
C ASP A 373 13.55 30.19 -10.61
N ILE A 374 14.67 29.45 -10.57
CA ILE A 374 15.10 28.69 -9.41
C ILE A 374 16.21 29.45 -8.68
N ASP A 375 15.93 29.84 -7.43
CA ASP A 375 16.97 30.35 -6.54
C ASP A 375 17.85 29.19 -6.06
N SER A 376 18.92 28.91 -6.78
CA SER A 376 19.84 27.79 -6.51
C SER A 376 20.53 27.85 -5.13
N ASN A 377 20.52 29.00 -4.45
CA ASN A 377 21.01 29.08 -3.07
C ASN A 377 20.02 28.49 -2.05
N ASN A 378 18.73 28.56 -2.35
CA ASN A 378 17.67 28.17 -1.43
C ASN A 378 16.89 26.94 -1.88
N VAL A 379 16.95 26.54 -3.16
CA VAL A 379 16.19 25.40 -3.68
C VAL A 379 17.08 24.50 -4.52
N LEU A 380 17.07 23.20 -4.20
CA LEU A 380 17.70 22.15 -4.99
C LEU A 380 16.65 21.11 -5.37
N PHE A 381 16.49 20.86 -6.68
CA PHE A 381 15.69 19.72 -7.18
C PHE A 381 16.58 18.51 -7.36
N ILE A 382 16.12 17.36 -6.82
CA ILE A 382 16.82 16.08 -6.96
C ILE A 382 15.88 15.03 -7.57
N ASP A 383 16.43 14.02 -8.22
CA ASP A 383 15.67 12.87 -8.70
C ASP A 383 15.51 11.81 -7.60
N ASP A 384 16.41 10.84 -7.51
CA ASP A 384 16.35 9.79 -6.48
C ASP A 384 17.51 9.95 -5.49
N CYS A 385 17.19 9.85 -4.21
CA CYS A 385 18.17 9.88 -3.13
C CYS A 385 17.69 8.99 -2.00
N PRO A 386 18.54 8.11 -1.44
CA PRO A 386 18.15 7.28 -0.30
C PRO A 386 17.72 8.15 0.88
N HIS A 387 16.48 8.01 1.30
CA HIS A 387 15.92 8.74 2.44
C HIS A 387 16.68 8.45 3.72
N GLU A 388 17.19 7.22 3.88
CA GLU A 388 17.98 6.78 5.03
C GLU A 388 19.25 7.61 5.21
N TRP A 389 19.81 8.11 4.12
CA TRP A 389 20.95 9.03 4.13
C TRP A 389 20.48 10.48 4.22
N LEU A 390 19.55 10.90 3.33
CA LEU A 390 19.16 12.31 3.18
C LEU A 390 18.53 12.89 4.45
N PHE A 391 17.70 12.10 5.17
CA PHE A 391 16.97 12.61 6.34
C PHE A 391 17.86 12.88 7.56
N GLN A 392 19.09 12.42 7.56
CA GLN A 392 20.10 12.84 8.55
C GLN A 392 20.54 14.30 8.32
N HIS A 393 20.36 14.82 7.12
CA HIS A 393 20.85 16.13 6.68
C HIS A 393 19.76 17.20 6.53
N VAL A 394 18.49 16.85 6.79
CA VAL A 394 17.36 17.79 6.70
C VAL A 394 16.76 18.09 8.07
N SER A 395 16.12 19.26 8.21
CA SER A 395 15.51 19.69 9.46
C SER A 395 14.03 19.30 9.61
N VAL A 396 13.31 19.14 8.50
CA VAL A 396 11.90 18.80 8.43
C VAL A 396 11.68 17.97 7.16
N VAL A 397 10.72 17.05 7.20
CA VAL A 397 10.30 16.25 6.06
C VAL A 397 8.85 16.58 5.72
N VAL A 398 8.59 17.04 4.49
CA VAL A 398 7.25 17.30 3.95
C VAL A 398 6.95 16.24 2.89
N HIS A 399 5.92 15.44 3.11
CA HIS A 399 5.61 14.34 2.18
C HIS A 399 4.12 13.95 2.21
N HIS A 400 3.73 12.99 1.38
CA HIS A 400 2.35 12.56 1.19
C HIS A 400 1.76 11.67 2.32
N GLY A 401 2.59 11.14 3.22
CA GLY A 401 2.14 10.26 4.31
C GLY A 401 2.57 8.80 4.15
N GLY A 402 3.17 8.41 3.02
CA GLY A 402 3.56 7.03 2.76
C GLY A 402 4.38 6.41 3.90
N ALA A 403 4.04 5.18 4.28
CA ALA A 403 4.55 4.50 5.46
C ALA A 403 6.08 4.45 5.54
N GLY A 404 6.77 4.20 4.40
CA GLY A 404 8.24 4.15 4.35
C GLY A 404 8.89 5.51 4.63
N THR A 405 8.35 6.60 4.07
CA THR A 405 8.86 7.95 4.29
C THR A 405 8.58 8.40 5.72
N THR A 406 7.38 8.12 6.25
CA THR A 406 7.01 8.36 7.65
C THR A 406 7.97 7.65 8.60
N ALA A 407 8.19 6.35 8.37
CA ALA A 407 9.10 5.55 9.19
C ALA A 407 10.53 6.10 9.18
N CYS A 408 11.03 6.49 8.01
CA CYS A 408 12.36 7.05 7.85
C CYS A 408 12.49 8.42 8.54
N GLY A 409 11.48 9.28 8.44
CA GLY A 409 11.42 10.57 9.13
C GLY A 409 11.47 10.39 10.65
N LEU A 410 10.64 9.50 11.19
CA LEU A 410 10.59 9.19 12.62
C LEU A 410 11.90 8.58 13.11
N ARG A 411 12.49 7.64 12.37
CA ARG A 411 13.80 7.03 12.71
C ARG A 411 14.91 8.06 12.82
N ASN A 412 14.89 9.11 12.00
CA ASN A 412 15.87 10.19 12.01
C ASN A 412 15.46 11.37 12.91
N ALA A 413 14.41 11.23 13.73
CA ALA A 413 13.86 12.28 14.59
C ALA A 413 13.53 13.59 13.84
N CYS A 414 13.13 13.50 12.57
CA CYS A 414 12.73 14.65 11.77
C CYS A 414 11.26 14.99 12.04
N PRO A 415 10.91 16.23 12.37
CA PRO A 415 9.55 16.71 12.29
C PRO A 415 8.96 16.44 10.91
N THR A 416 7.72 15.94 10.89
CA THR A 416 7.07 15.48 9.65
C THR A 416 5.80 16.29 9.39
N ILE A 417 5.66 16.81 8.18
CA ILE A 417 4.46 17.49 7.68
C ILE A 417 3.84 16.60 6.61
N ILE A 418 2.60 16.17 6.83
CA ILE A 418 1.85 15.35 5.89
C ILE A 418 0.97 16.22 5.00
N VAL A 419 1.07 16.02 3.69
CA VAL A 419 0.19 16.58 2.66
C VAL A 419 -0.53 15.40 2.01
N PRO A 420 -1.70 15.01 2.49
CA PRO A 420 -2.39 13.81 2.03
C PRO A 420 -2.97 14.01 0.63
N PHE A 421 -2.88 12.98 -0.22
CA PHE A 421 -3.50 12.93 -1.54
C PHE A 421 -4.63 11.90 -1.60
N PHE A 422 -4.45 10.73 -1.02
CA PHE A 422 -5.49 9.70 -0.83
C PHE A 422 -5.02 8.72 0.25
N GLY A 423 -5.96 8.10 0.96
CA GLY A 423 -5.79 6.87 1.77
C GLY A 423 -4.57 6.67 2.68
N GLU A 424 -3.72 7.67 2.84
CA GLU A 424 -2.45 7.58 3.56
C GLU A 424 -2.48 8.30 4.92
#